data_16fe943d154ca8c4d74feb1558254ac1
#
_entry.id   16fe943d154ca8c4d74feb1558254ac1
#
_cell.length_a   1.000
_cell.length_b   1.000
_cell.length_c   1.000
_cell.angle_alpha   90.00
_cell.angle_beta   90.00
_cell.angle_gamma   90.00
#
_symmetry.space_group_name_H-M   'P 1'
#
loop_
_entity.id
_entity.type
_entity.pdbx_description
1 polymer ?
#
loop_
_entity_poly.entity_id
_entity_poly.type
_entity_poly.pdbx_seq_one_letter_code
_entity_poly.pdbx_strand_id
1 'polypeptide(L)'
;MRTNSTRTRRYLACAVLLPCFLFGAFVSSRSSSLGLGEKFQFAASRVFSHASWCHNVSTAKGTCTQVDALYPSSSKNADTWKELGEQLGTEKFKKLAIGKLSGLIQIPSESYDNMPPPGEDPRWETMGQVHDYLAEAFPRIHSTLSLTKVNTYGLMYEWTGSDTSLKPYILAAHQDVVPVNPDTVDTWTHPPYSGYFDGTTIWGRGASDDKGSLAGIMLTLETLIEKGWTPSRTIVLAFGFDEEASGIYGASALGKALEETYGRDAFAFVVDEGGGFKDMYGTIFATPGVAEKGYIDVKVDVTSPGGHSSVPPAHTTIGYLASLIAEYEKNPYPVELARNTVPYDTLLCYAAHGDTIPSSLKHAIIKSIHSDKALRKVDELFVHKDLWYSSLVGTTQAVDIVAGGVKANALPESAYAIVNHRINTVSSVNETTARDTQTIISLARSLNLTLNAFGKDIIPASVYSTPSSCQSSEVSKPTVRGHIELSLAFNHELEPAPRTPTSGEGSGPWDFLSGTIKATYNAQRGLEGNNHIVVSPGMSTGNTDTKYYWNLTRHIFRYNHKNGAYGGDVATGIHTVNENIPLDHYLEIIRFFSTLILNADESDAFESSG
;
A
#
# COMPACT_ATOMS: atom_id res chain seq x y z
N MET A 1 40.05 16.70 -46.96
CA MET A 1 39.37 17.15 -48.21
C MET A 1 37.90 17.05 -47.92
N ARG A 2 37.25 18.18 -47.69
CA ARG A 2 36.05 18.77 -48.37
C ARG A 2 34.88 17.81 -48.42
N THR A 3 33.60 18.09 -48.06
CA THR A 3 32.88 19.37 -47.82
C THR A 3 31.53 19.07 -47.12
N ASN A 4 31.07 20.06 -46.37
CA ASN A 4 29.73 20.27 -45.80
C ASN A 4 28.54 20.02 -46.71
N SER A 5 27.41 19.59 -46.14
CA SER A 5 26.10 20.15 -46.50
C SER A 5 25.07 19.96 -45.37
N THR A 6 24.75 21.05 -44.74
CA THR A 6 23.60 21.29 -43.86
C THR A 6 22.30 21.30 -44.65
N ARG A 7 21.23 20.64 -44.13
CA ARG A 7 19.85 20.95 -44.52
C ARG A 7 18.94 21.01 -43.30
N THR A 8 18.70 22.23 -42.90
CA THR A 8 17.68 22.71 -41.97
C THR A 8 16.27 22.44 -42.58
N ARG A 9 15.39 21.76 -41.84
CA ARG A 9 13.95 21.80 -42.09
C ARG A 9 13.24 22.49 -40.93
N ARG A 10 12.67 23.64 -41.25
CA ARG A 10 11.75 24.42 -40.41
C ARG A 10 10.41 23.70 -40.32
N TYR A 11 9.87 23.56 -39.12
CA TYR A 11 8.44 23.29 -38.93
C TYR A 11 7.74 24.55 -38.47
N LEU A 12 6.69 24.91 -39.20
CA LEU A 12 5.77 26.00 -38.96
C LEU A 12 4.94 25.67 -37.70
N ALA A 13 4.90 26.60 -36.76
CA ALA A 13 3.94 26.64 -35.68
C ALA A 13 2.69 27.40 -36.13
N CYS A 14 1.53 26.77 -36.11
CA CYS A 14 0.24 27.47 -36.20
C CYS A 14 -0.21 27.87 -34.81
N ALA A 15 -0.19 29.17 -34.55
CA ALA A 15 -0.81 29.79 -33.40
C ALA A 15 -2.28 30.10 -33.72
N VAL A 16 -3.20 29.62 -32.91
CA VAL A 16 -4.60 30.04 -32.93
C VAL A 16 -4.83 30.99 -31.78
N LEU A 17 -5.14 32.23 -32.13
CA LEU A 17 -5.48 33.35 -31.22
C LEU A 17 -6.98 33.26 -30.87
N LEU A 18 -7.32 33.25 -29.58
CA LEU A 18 -8.64 33.57 -29.07
C LEU A 18 -8.66 35.03 -28.60
N PRO A 19 -9.69 35.81 -28.90
CA PRO A 19 -9.80 37.18 -28.38
C PRO A 19 -10.52 37.20 -27.03
N CYS A 20 -9.90 37.92 -26.08
CA CYS A 20 -10.53 38.35 -24.83
C CYS A 20 -11.46 39.53 -25.12
N PHE A 21 -12.69 39.49 -24.62
CA PHE A 21 -13.52 40.67 -24.43
C PHE A 21 -13.58 41.03 -22.95
N LEU A 22 -12.97 42.16 -22.63
CA LEU A 22 -13.12 42.91 -21.38
C LEU A 22 -14.31 43.87 -21.54
N PHE A 23 -15.24 43.88 -20.61
CA PHE A 23 -16.06 45.04 -20.31
C PHE A 23 -16.00 45.33 -18.82
N GLY A 24 -15.29 46.36 -18.48
CA GLY A 24 -15.35 46.99 -17.18
C GLY A 24 -16.35 48.15 -17.20
N ALA A 25 -17.09 48.29 -16.13
CA ALA A 25 -17.76 49.54 -15.81
C ALA A 25 -17.68 49.79 -14.31
N PHE A 26 -16.89 50.79 -13.97
CA PHE A 26 -16.87 51.50 -12.70
C PHE A 26 -18.10 52.38 -12.61
N VAL A 27 -18.82 52.39 -11.47
CA VAL A 27 -19.51 53.60 -10.98
C VAL A 27 -19.42 53.67 -9.46
N SER A 28 -18.93 54.79 -9.02
CA SER A 28 -18.66 55.22 -7.66
C SER A 28 -19.88 55.90 -7.03
N SER A 29 -20.11 55.61 -5.75
CA SER A 29 -20.64 56.40 -4.65
C SER A 29 -21.36 57.72 -4.89
N ARG A 30 -22.55 57.92 -4.27
CA ARG A 30 -22.75 58.90 -3.18
C ARG A 30 -24.23 58.90 -2.70
N SER A 31 -24.34 59.07 -1.40
CA SER A 31 -25.49 59.27 -0.55
C SER A 31 -26.39 60.46 -0.95
N SER A 32 -27.71 60.33 -0.69
CA SER A 32 -28.43 61.24 0.20
C SER A 32 -29.97 60.97 0.20
N SER A 33 -30.49 61.09 1.36
CA SER A 33 -31.80 61.09 1.98
C SER A 33 -32.97 61.75 1.26
N LEU A 34 -34.17 61.37 1.81
CA LEU A 34 -35.53 61.94 1.77
C LEU A 34 -36.48 61.15 0.86
N GLY A 35 -37.59 60.47 1.27
CA GLY A 35 -38.63 60.91 2.15
C GLY A 35 -39.97 60.74 1.42
N LEU A 36 -41.01 60.17 2.07
CA LEU A 36 -42.43 60.13 1.70
C LEU A 36 -42.84 59.18 0.55
N GLY A 37 -43.53 58.08 0.77
CA GLY A 37 -44.93 58.00 1.18
C GLY A 37 -45.83 57.74 -0.04
N GLU A 38 -46.35 56.57 -0.20
CA GLU A 38 -47.78 56.32 -0.34
C GLU A 38 -48.08 54.88 -0.81
N LYS A 39 -49.16 54.41 -0.28
CA LYS A 39 -49.77 53.10 -0.44
C LYS A 39 -50.19 52.84 -1.89
N PHE A 40 -50.01 51.60 -2.33
CA PHE A 40 -51.05 50.91 -3.11
C PHE A 40 -51.07 49.43 -2.76
N GLN A 41 -52.16 48.99 -2.15
CA GLN A 41 -52.61 47.61 -2.06
C GLN A 41 -53.09 47.15 -3.41
N PHE A 42 -52.64 46.00 -3.87
CA PHE A 42 -53.54 45.05 -4.52
C PHE A 42 -53.05 43.62 -4.29
N ALA A 43 -53.97 42.82 -3.84
CA ALA A 43 -53.87 41.43 -3.53
C ALA A 43 -53.79 40.55 -4.78
N ALA A 44 -53.03 39.44 -4.68
CA ALA A 44 -53.50 38.11 -5.01
C ALA A 44 -52.38 37.10 -4.83
N SER A 45 -52.42 36.47 -3.70
CA SER A 45 -52.33 35.03 -3.47
C SER A 45 -51.82 34.17 -4.63
N ARG A 46 -50.62 33.63 -4.47
CA ARG A 46 -50.36 32.19 -4.54
C ARG A 46 -49.11 31.90 -3.70
N VAL A 47 -49.38 31.45 -2.50
CA VAL A 47 -48.41 30.83 -1.61
C VAL A 47 -47.97 29.54 -2.28
N PHE A 48 -46.79 29.54 -2.92
CA PHE A 48 -46.04 28.32 -3.06
C PHE A 48 -45.31 28.13 -1.74
N SER A 49 -45.90 27.31 -0.89
CA SER A 49 -45.21 26.70 0.23
C SER A 49 -44.06 25.89 -0.32
N HIS A 50 -42.86 26.47 -0.27
CA HIS A 50 -41.65 25.65 -0.21
C HIS A 50 -41.71 24.94 1.15
N ALA A 51 -42.41 23.81 1.17
CA ALA A 51 -42.18 22.81 2.17
C ALA A 51 -40.67 22.49 2.09
N SER A 52 -39.95 23.00 3.08
CA SER A 52 -38.58 22.55 3.34
C SER A 52 -38.68 21.05 3.56
N TRP A 53 -38.32 20.31 2.53
CA TRP A 53 -37.95 18.91 2.63
C TRP A 53 -36.60 18.83 3.33
N CYS A 54 -36.53 19.24 4.59
CA CYS A 54 -35.58 18.73 5.54
C CYS A 54 -35.99 17.29 5.85
N HIS A 55 -35.84 16.41 4.85
CA HIS A 55 -35.71 15.01 5.17
C HIS A 55 -34.44 14.89 6.00
N ASN A 56 -34.60 14.39 7.22
CA ASN A 56 -33.54 13.90 8.07
C ASN A 56 -32.55 13.12 7.21
N VAL A 57 -31.48 13.77 6.75
CA VAL A 57 -30.26 13.12 6.36
C VAL A 57 -29.78 12.53 7.68
N SER A 58 -30.08 11.25 7.91
CA SER A 58 -29.44 10.45 8.95
C SER A 58 -27.97 10.81 8.85
N THR A 59 -27.48 11.48 9.87
CA THR A 59 -26.17 12.11 9.83
C THR A 59 -25.16 11.01 9.58
N ALA A 60 -24.38 11.10 8.52
CA ALA A 60 -23.30 10.16 8.15
C ALA A 60 -22.31 9.90 9.30
N LYS A 61 -22.36 10.71 10.36
CA LYS A 61 -21.54 10.54 11.59
C LYS A 61 -21.66 9.17 12.25
N GLY A 62 -22.76 8.42 12.06
CA GLY A 62 -22.88 7.05 12.57
C GLY A 62 -22.15 5.98 11.73
N THR A 63 -21.63 6.33 10.54
CA THR A 63 -20.97 5.37 9.63
C THR A 63 -19.46 5.34 9.75
N CYS A 64 -18.85 6.35 10.39
CA CYS A 64 -17.41 6.42 10.69
C CYS A 64 -17.25 7.04 12.09
N THR A 65 -17.54 6.25 13.10
CA THR A 65 -17.44 6.69 14.50
C THR A 65 -16.00 6.94 14.86
N GLN A 66 -15.73 8.05 15.53
CA GLN A 66 -14.40 8.43 15.98
C GLN A 66 -14.30 8.29 17.49
N VAL A 67 -13.21 7.67 17.96
CA VAL A 67 -12.86 7.65 19.38
C VAL A 67 -12.16 8.94 19.79
N ASP A 68 -12.09 9.19 21.08
CA ASP A 68 -11.32 10.31 21.64
C ASP A 68 -9.81 10.06 21.55
N ALA A 69 -9.02 11.12 21.64
CA ALA A 69 -7.57 11.01 21.72
C ALA A 69 -7.15 10.28 23.02
N LEU A 70 -6.33 9.25 22.87
CA LEU A 70 -5.87 8.39 23.96
C LEU A 70 -4.45 8.82 24.39
N TYR A 71 -4.35 9.43 25.55
CA TYR A 71 -3.07 9.83 26.16
C TYR A 71 -2.69 8.85 27.27
N PRO A 72 -1.38 8.58 27.50
CA PRO A 72 -0.93 7.86 28.68
C PRO A 72 -1.45 8.53 29.96
N SER A 73 -2.09 7.76 30.83
CA SER A 73 -2.87 8.28 31.96
C SER A 73 -2.37 7.86 33.34
N SER A 74 -1.71 6.70 33.47
CA SER A 74 -1.05 6.33 34.71
C SER A 74 0.07 7.31 35.05
N SER A 75 0.29 7.59 36.32
CA SER A 75 1.31 8.57 36.74
C SER A 75 2.69 8.28 36.14
N LYS A 76 3.09 7.00 36.11
CA LYS A 76 4.35 6.54 35.48
C LYS A 76 4.42 6.89 34.00
N ASN A 77 3.40 6.53 33.25
CA ASN A 77 3.40 6.67 31.80
C ASN A 77 3.13 8.11 31.35
N ALA A 78 2.24 8.84 32.04
CA ALA A 78 1.95 10.25 31.79
C ALA A 78 3.17 11.14 31.97
N ASP A 79 3.90 10.97 33.11
CA ASP A 79 5.10 11.74 33.39
C ASP A 79 6.21 11.41 32.37
N THR A 80 6.44 10.11 32.07
CA THR A 80 7.40 9.68 31.08
C THR A 80 7.07 10.25 29.69
N TRP A 81 5.80 10.22 29.28
CA TRP A 81 5.33 10.74 27.99
C TRP A 81 5.56 12.25 27.87
N LYS A 82 5.27 13.00 28.92
CA LYS A 82 5.52 14.45 28.97
C LYS A 82 7.02 14.77 28.83
N GLU A 83 7.86 14.09 29.60
CA GLU A 83 9.31 14.29 29.55
C GLU A 83 9.90 13.92 28.17
N LEU A 84 9.42 12.84 27.56
CA LEU A 84 9.81 12.48 26.18
C LEU A 84 9.38 13.56 25.20
N GLY A 85 8.16 14.08 25.33
CA GLY A 85 7.66 15.16 24.50
C GLY A 85 8.51 16.43 24.55
N GLU A 86 8.97 16.80 25.75
CA GLU A 86 9.90 17.92 25.96
C GLU A 86 11.29 17.62 25.35
N GLN A 87 11.79 16.39 25.53
CA GLN A 87 13.09 15.95 25.00
C GLN A 87 13.15 15.97 23.47
N LEU A 88 12.11 15.48 22.79
CA LEU A 88 11.99 15.47 21.32
C LEU A 88 12.15 16.86 20.69
N GLY A 89 11.73 17.92 21.41
CA GLY A 89 11.85 19.30 20.98
C GLY A 89 13.26 19.87 21.08
N THR A 90 14.20 19.21 21.80
CA THR A 90 15.54 19.75 22.05
C THR A 90 16.49 19.54 20.86
N GLU A 91 17.38 20.51 20.60
CA GLU A 91 18.41 20.37 19.56
C GLU A 91 19.38 19.21 19.82
N LYS A 92 19.60 18.85 21.11
CA LYS A 92 20.41 17.70 21.48
C LYS A 92 19.78 16.41 20.95
N PHE A 93 18.45 16.24 21.17
CA PHE A 93 17.74 15.04 20.72
C PHE A 93 17.62 14.99 19.19
N LYS A 94 17.32 16.12 18.56
CA LYS A 94 17.26 16.19 17.08
C LYS A 94 18.59 15.75 16.45
N LYS A 95 19.74 16.24 16.96
CA LYS A 95 21.06 15.80 16.49
C LYS A 95 21.30 14.30 16.71
N LEU A 96 20.86 13.77 17.86
CA LEU A 96 20.93 12.33 18.13
C LEU A 96 20.10 11.54 17.12
N ALA A 97 18.84 11.93 16.91
CA ALA A 97 17.93 11.27 15.99
C ALA A 97 18.46 11.28 14.55
N ILE A 98 18.91 12.45 14.07
CA ILE A 98 19.54 12.58 12.77
C ILE A 98 20.72 11.62 12.65
N GLY A 99 21.64 11.63 13.62
CA GLY A 99 22.83 10.78 13.58
C GLY A 99 22.51 9.28 13.54
N LYS A 100 21.48 8.84 14.31
CA LYS A 100 21.05 7.43 14.33
C LYS A 100 20.46 6.97 13.00
N LEU A 101 19.61 7.77 12.38
CA LEU A 101 19.04 7.43 11.09
C LEU A 101 20.07 7.56 9.96
N SER A 102 20.84 8.66 9.94
CA SER A 102 21.88 8.86 8.91
C SER A 102 22.90 7.73 8.89
N GLY A 103 23.37 7.26 10.05
CA GLY A 103 24.32 6.15 10.11
C GLY A 103 23.72 4.83 9.62
N LEU A 104 22.44 4.58 9.86
CA LEU A 104 21.76 3.40 9.34
C LEU A 104 21.58 3.47 7.81
N ILE A 105 21.26 4.66 7.27
CA ILE A 105 21.14 4.89 5.82
C ILE A 105 22.49 4.65 5.10
N GLN A 106 23.63 4.94 5.74
CA GLN A 106 24.95 4.76 5.16
C GLN A 106 25.33 3.30 4.89
N ILE A 107 24.57 2.34 5.37
CA ILE A 107 24.76 0.93 5.11
C ILE A 107 23.86 0.51 3.93
N PRO A 108 24.43 0.12 2.77
CA PRO A 108 23.65 -0.25 1.57
C PRO A 108 23.10 -1.68 1.70
N SER A 109 22.14 -1.88 2.56
CA SER A 109 21.49 -3.17 2.81
C SER A 109 20.47 -3.52 1.73
N GLU A 110 20.93 -3.57 0.48
CA GLU A 110 20.09 -3.89 -0.68
C GLU A 110 19.70 -5.37 -0.70
N SER A 111 18.41 -5.67 -0.93
CA SER A 111 17.90 -6.99 -1.26
C SER A 111 17.44 -7.05 -2.72
N TYR A 112 17.46 -8.23 -3.31
CA TYR A 112 17.15 -8.45 -4.73
C TYR A 112 16.26 -9.67 -4.89
N ASP A 113 15.28 -9.64 -5.81
CA ASP A 113 14.29 -10.69 -6.02
C ASP A 113 14.83 -12.11 -6.21
N ASN A 114 16.06 -12.25 -6.72
CA ASN A 114 16.64 -13.54 -7.07
C ASN A 114 17.88 -13.88 -6.23
N MET A 115 17.93 -13.45 -4.96
CA MET A 115 19.00 -13.85 -4.07
C MET A 115 18.79 -15.29 -3.57
N PRO A 116 19.82 -16.16 -3.65
CA PRO A 116 19.83 -17.44 -2.94
C PRO A 116 19.71 -17.24 -1.42
N PRO A 117 19.44 -18.31 -0.65
CA PRO A 117 19.36 -18.21 0.81
C PRO A 117 20.59 -17.57 1.47
N PRO A 118 20.45 -16.99 2.67
CA PRO A 118 21.59 -16.53 3.47
C PRO A 118 22.65 -17.61 3.63
N GLY A 119 23.92 -17.22 3.41
CA GLY A 119 25.07 -18.12 3.39
C GLY A 119 25.46 -18.65 2.01
N GLU A 120 24.62 -18.53 1.00
CA GLU A 120 24.91 -18.88 -0.39
C GLU A 120 25.24 -17.66 -1.25
N ASP A 121 24.81 -16.46 -0.84
CA ASP A 121 25.09 -15.20 -1.54
C ASP A 121 25.77 -14.20 -0.60
N PRO A 122 26.99 -13.70 -0.95
CA PRO A 122 27.73 -12.77 -0.10
C PRO A 122 27.07 -11.38 0.01
N ARG A 123 26.12 -11.04 -0.84
CA ARG A 123 25.38 -9.76 -0.74
C ARG A 123 24.63 -9.64 0.58
N TRP A 124 24.20 -10.75 1.19
CA TRP A 124 23.59 -10.75 2.52
C TRP A 124 24.51 -10.29 3.65
N GLU A 125 25.84 -10.30 3.46
CA GLU A 125 26.79 -9.89 4.51
C GLU A 125 26.62 -8.42 4.93
N THR A 126 26.02 -7.58 4.09
CA THR A 126 25.68 -6.19 4.45
C THR A 126 24.69 -6.11 5.62
N MET A 127 23.84 -7.11 5.80
CA MET A 127 22.92 -7.20 6.95
C MET A 127 23.70 -7.35 8.27
N GLY A 128 24.88 -8.00 8.23
CA GLY A 128 25.79 -8.03 9.39
C GLY A 128 26.26 -6.64 9.80
N GLN A 129 26.53 -5.75 8.85
CA GLN A 129 26.89 -4.35 9.14
C GLN A 129 25.72 -3.57 9.78
N VAL A 130 24.48 -3.87 9.37
CA VAL A 130 23.28 -3.32 10.04
C VAL A 130 23.23 -3.76 11.49
N HIS A 131 23.47 -5.05 11.78
CA HIS A 131 23.46 -5.56 13.16
C HIS A 131 24.55 -4.92 14.02
N ASP A 132 25.77 -4.79 13.48
CA ASP A 132 26.88 -4.15 14.19
C ASP A 132 26.56 -2.69 14.50
N TYR A 133 26.00 -1.98 13.54
CA TYR A 133 25.55 -0.60 13.73
C TYR A 133 24.46 -0.50 14.78
N LEU A 134 23.43 -1.36 14.75
CA LEU A 134 22.37 -1.35 15.76
C LEU A 134 22.91 -1.60 17.17
N ALA A 135 23.87 -2.52 17.30
CA ALA A 135 24.53 -2.79 18.60
C ALA A 135 25.33 -1.59 19.12
N GLU A 136 26.06 -0.89 18.26
CA GLU A 136 26.80 0.31 18.61
C GLU A 136 25.87 1.51 18.88
N ALA A 137 24.87 1.67 18.03
CA ALA A 137 23.95 2.81 18.10
C ALA A 137 22.98 2.75 19.27
N PHE A 138 22.55 1.55 19.70
CA PHE A 138 21.51 1.32 20.70
C PHE A 138 21.96 0.34 21.82
N PRO A 139 23.02 0.67 22.56
CA PRO A 139 23.65 -0.27 23.50
C PRO A 139 22.76 -0.64 24.69
N ARG A 140 21.83 0.24 25.10
CA ARG A 140 20.92 -0.08 26.21
C ARG A 140 19.90 -1.14 25.80
N ILE A 141 19.39 -1.09 24.58
CA ILE A 141 18.52 -2.13 24.02
C ILE A 141 19.25 -3.47 24.06
N HIS A 142 20.47 -3.53 23.53
CA HIS A 142 21.26 -4.77 23.49
C HIS A 142 21.67 -5.30 24.88
N SER A 143 21.69 -4.45 25.90
CA SER A 143 21.95 -4.86 27.30
C SER A 143 20.68 -5.22 28.08
N THR A 144 19.48 -4.84 27.60
CA THR A 144 18.23 -4.97 28.36
C THR A 144 17.27 -5.98 27.73
N LEU A 145 17.13 -5.99 26.40
CA LEU A 145 16.25 -6.90 25.67
C LEU A 145 17.02 -8.19 25.32
N SER A 146 16.31 -9.30 25.31
CA SER A 146 16.85 -10.52 24.71
C SER A 146 16.80 -10.40 23.19
N LEU A 147 17.86 -10.83 22.50
CA LEU A 147 17.96 -10.86 21.04
C LEU A 147 18.11 -12.29 20.56
N THR A 148 17.19 -12.72 19.70
CA THR A 148 17.30 -13.97 18.94
C THR A 148 17.47 -13.64 17.46
N LYS A 149 18.56 -14.13 16.85
CA LYS A 149 18.77 -14.05 15.40
C LYS A 149 18.09 -15.24 14.72
N VAL A 150 17.17 -14.96 13.82
CA VAL A 150 16.39 -15.95 13.08
C VAL A 150 16.89 -15.99 11.64
N ASN A 151 17.16 -17.18 11.11
CA ASN A 151 17.71 -17.35 9.76
C ASN A 151 18.88 -16.39 9.45
N THR A 152 19.85 -16.31 10.39
CA THR A 152 21.06 -15.49 10.33
C THR A 152 20.83 -14.00 10.53
N TYR A 153 19.90 -13.36 9.81
CA TYR A 153 19.77 -11.89 9.76
C TYR A 153 18.42 -11.35 10.24
N GLY A 154 17.37 -12.17 10.41
CA GLY A 154 16.14 -11.73 11.06
C GLY A 154 16.38 -11.44 12.54
N LEU A 155 15.92 -10.28 13.03
CA LEU A 155 16.13 -9.84 14.39
C LEU A 155 14.82 -9.92 15.17
N MET A 156 14.78 -10.77 16.20
CA MET A 156 13.68 -10.83 17.15
C MET A 156 14.19 -10.35 18.51
N TYR A 157 13.76 -9.15 18.95
CA TYR A 157 14.04 -8.66 20.29
C TYR A 157 12.81 -8.84 21.17
N GLU A 158 13.04 -9.18 22.43
CA GLU A 158 12.00 -9.25 23.46
C GLU A 158 12.37 -8.40 24.67
N TRP A 159 11.47 -7.49 25.05
CA TRP A 159 11.50 -6.83 26.35
C TRP A 159 10.37 -7.38 27.21
N THR A 160 10.71 -8.36 28.03
CA THR A 160 9.74 -9.05 28.88
C THR A 160 9.07 -8.08 29.85
N GLY A 161 7.74 -8.04 29.85
CA GLY A 161 6.94 -7.23 30.76
C GLY A 161 6.88 -7.83 32.16
N SER A 162 6.57 -7.01 33.15
CA SER A 162 6.43 -7.45 34.54
C SER A 162 5.17 -8.29 34.78
N ASP A 163 4.17 -8.21 33.90
CA ASP A 163 2.95 -9.00 33.90
C ASP A 163 2.84 -9.89 32.67
N THR A 164 3.24 -11.14 32.81
CA THR A 164 3.22 -12.13 31.73
C THR A 164 1.83 -12.65 31.39
N SER A 165 0.79 -12.26 32.14
CA SER A 165 -0.61 -12.59 31.80
C SER A 165 -1.16 -11.71 30.69
N LEU A 166 -0.56 -10.54 30.43
CA LEU A 166 -0.93 -9.62 29.39
C LEU A 166 -0.40 -10.11 28.03
N LYS A 167 -1.23 -10.13 26.99
CA LYS A 167 -0.78 -10.49 25.66
C LYS A 167 0.32 -9.55 25.18
N PRO A 168 1.48 -10.06 24.70
CA PRO A 168 2.51 -9.25 24.09
C PRO A 168 2.01 -8.57 22.79
N TYR A 169 2.75 -7.59 22.28
CA TYR A 169 2.51 -7.00 20.96
C TYR A 169 3.80 -6.92 20.16
N ILE A 170 3.65 -6.79 18.83
CA ILE A 170 4.77 -6.74 17.90
C ILE A 170 4.87 -5.34 17.28
N LEU A 171 6.09 -4.80 17.28
CA LEU A 171 6.49 -3.68 16.44
C LEU A 171 7.41 -4.25 15.36
N ALA A 172 7.00 -4.16 14.11
CA ALA A 172 7.74 -4.67 12.97
C ALA A 172 8.33 -3.53 12.13
N ALA A 173 9.40 -3.84 11.42
CA ALA A 173 10.06 -3.02 10.42
C ALA A 173 11.02 -3.90 9.64
N HIS A 174 11.60 -3.39 8.54
CA HIS A 174 12.60 -4.14 7.80
C HIS A 174 13.96 -3.43 7.72
N GLN A 175 15.01 -4.23 7.50
CA GLN A 175 16.41 -3.80 7.52
C GLN A 175 16.92 -3.47 6.12
N ASP A 176 16.34 -4.12 5.12
CA ASP A 176 16.75 -4.02 3.72
C ASP A 176 16.16 -2.79 3.02
N VAL A 177 16.62 -2.55 1.83
CA VAL A 177 16.18 -1.47 0.96
C VAL A 177 16.16 -1.92 -0.50
N VAL A 178 15.29 -1.34 -1.31
CA VAL A 178 15.30 -1.49 -2.78
C VAL A 178 16.66 -1.08 -3.34
N PRO A 179 17.24 -1.88 -4.26
CA PRO A 179 18.52 -1.56 -4.89
C PRO A 179 18.52 -0.21 -5.60
N VAL A 180 19.63 0.49 -5.52
CA VAL A 180 19.84 1.71 -6.30
C VAL A 180 20.33 1.34 -7.70
N ASN A 181 19.58 1.76 -8.72
CA ASN A 181 20.03 1.58 -10.10
C ASN A 181 21.33 2.38 -10.34
N PRO A 182 22.46 1.73 -10.67
CA PRO A 182 23.73 2.40 -10.89
C PRO A 182 23.68 3.53 -11.94
N ASP A 183 22.82 3.38 -12.95
CA ASP A 183 22.67 4.37 -14.03
C ASP A 183 21.95 5.67 -13.56
N THR A 184 21.37 5.65 -12.36
CA THR A 184 20.65 6.79 -11.80
C THR A 184 21.41 7.54 -10.71
N VAL A 185 22.56 7.03 -10.24
CA VAL A 185 23.30 7.60 -9.11
C VAL A 185 23.62 9.07 -9.30
N ASP A 186 24.03 9.47 -10.51
CA ASP A 186 24.33 10.86 -10.85
C ASP A 186 23.09 11.79 -10.90
N THR A 187 21.89 11.24 -10.84
CA THR A 187 20.65 12.00 -10.81
C THR A 187 20.14 12.29 -9.39
N TRP A 188 20.75 11.68 -8.38
CA TRP A 188 20.43 11.95 -6.99
C TRP A 188 20.96 13.32 -6.56
N THR A 189 20.13 14.10 -5.86
CA THR A 189 20.52 15.39 -5.27
C THR A 189 21.64 15.24 -4.25
N HIS A 190 21.59 14.17 -3.47
CA HIS A 190 22.64 13.73 -2.55
C HIS A 190 22.90 12.23 -2.79
N PRO A 191 24.15 11.74 -2.63
CA PRO A 191 24.45 10.32 -2.88
C PRO A 191 23.50 9.38 -2.13
N PRO A 192 23.04 8.28 -2.77
CA PRO A 192 21.96 7.42 -2.26
C PRO A 192 22.15 6.92 -0.82
N TYR A 193 23.39 6.67 -0.42
CA TYR A 193 23.74 6.18 0.92
C TYR A 193 24.53 7.21 1.74
N SER A 194 24.31 8.51 1.50
CA SER A 194 25.02 9.55 2.27
C SER A 194 24.43 9.78 3.66
N GLY A 195 23.15 9.52 3.87
CA GLY A 195 22.46 9.93 5.07
C GLY A 195 22.56 11.44 5.33
N TYR A 196 22.64 12.23 4.24
CA TYR A 196 22.90 13.66 4.34
C TYR A 196 21.72 14.42 4.93
N PHE A 197 22.02 15.30 5.90
CA PHE A 197 21.02 16.21 6.48
C PHE A 197 21.25 17.62 5.95
N ASP A 198 20.28 18.19 5.25
CA ASP A 198 20.38 19.51 4.62
C ASP A 198 19.97 20.68 5.53
N GLY A 199 19.62 20.39 6.78
CA GLY A 199 19.08 21.33 7.76
C GLY A 199 17.58 21.15 8.01
N THR A 200 16.87 20.42 7.16
CA THR A 200 15.42 20.16 7.24
C THR A 200 15.07 18.69 6.97
N THR A 201 15.84 18.03 6.12
CA THR A 201 15.51 16.73 5.52
C THR A 201 16.72 15.80 5.57
N ILE A 202 16.51 14.53 5.89
CA ILE A 202 17.51 13.47 5.85
C ILE A 202 17.35 12.74 4.52
N TRP A 203 18.41 12.67 3.71
CA TRP A 203 18.40 12.12 2.37
C TRP A 203 19.11 10.78 2.30
N GLY A 204 18.51 9.84 1.59
CA GLY A 204 19.12 8.57 1.23
C GLY A 204 18.12 7.44 1.11
N ARG A 205 18.52 6.37 0.42
CA ARG A 205 17.77 5.13 0.24
C ARG A 205 17.50 4.49 1.60
N GLY A 206 16.22 4.15 1.87
CA GLY A 206 15.78 3.62 3.15
C GLY A 206 15.39 4.70 4.18
N ALA A 207 15.50 6.00 3.84
CA ALA A 207 15.13 7.06 4.78
C ALA A 207 13.65 7.01 5.18
N SER A 208 12.78 6.70 4.22
CA SER A 208 11.33 6.58 4.40
C SER A 208 10.84 5.15 4.44
N ASP A 209 11.57 4.22 3.78
CA ASP A 209 11.21 2.83 3.55
C ASP A 209 12.41 1.91 3.81
N ASP A 210 12.53 1.26 5.00
CA ASP A 210 11.79 1.50 6.25
C ASP A 210 12.73 1.75 7.44
N LYS A 211 14.02 2.12 7.15
CA LYS A 211 15.02 2.45 8.19
C LYS A 211 14.56 3.58 9.11
N GLY A 212 13.67 4.46 8.60
CA GLY A 212 13.04 5.51 9.40
C GLY A 212 12.22 4.96 10.55
N SER A 213 11.34 3.96 10.31
CA SER A 213 10.56 3.32 11.35
C SER A 213 11.42 2.45 12.25
N LEU A 214 12.33 1.65 11.67
CA LEU A 214 13.26 0.83 12.44
C LEU A 214 14.06 1.68 13.43
N ALA A 215 14.72 2.74 12.96
CA ALA A 215 15.48 3.65 13.83
C ALA A 215 14.57 4.41 14.82
N GLY A 216 13.34 4.72 14.42
CA GLY A 216 12.32 5.35 15.29
C GLY A 216 11.92 4.46 16.46
N ILE A 217 11.64 3.18 16.20
CA ILE A 217 11.34 2.17 17.24
C ILE A 217 12.54 2.03 18.19
N MET A 218 13.73 1.79 17.62
CA MET A 218 14.94 1.59 18.39
C MET A 218 15.28 2.81 19.27
N LEU A 219 15.21 4.03 18.72
CA LEU A 219 15.51 5.25 19.48
C LEU A 219 14.47 5.51 20.57
N THR A 220 13.22 5.17 20.33
CA THR A 220 12.16 5.25 21.34
C THR A 220 12.48 4.35 22.54
N LEU A 221 12.76 3.08 22.28
CA LEU A 221 13.06 2.11 23.34
C LEU A 221 14.37 2.45 24.08
N GLU A 222 15.43 2.81 23.35
CA GLU A 222 16.71 3.26 23.93
C GLU A 222 16.49 4.43 24.91
N THR A 223 15.59 5.37 24.54
CA THR A 223 15.29 6.53 25.38
C THR A 223 14.42 6.15 26.59
N LEU A 224 13.47 5.24 26.43
CA LEU A 224 12.67 4.72 27.55
C LEU A 224 13.54 3.99 28.58
N ILE A 225 14.47 3.14 28.11
CA ILE A 225 15.43 2.46 28.99
C ILE A 225 16.35 3.47 29.70
N GLU A 226 16.84 4.50 28.97
CA GLU A 226 17.64 5.57 29.59
C GLU A 226 16.93 6.27 30.75
N LYS A 227 15.61 6.43 30.64
CA LYS A 227 14.76 7.01 31.70
C LYS A 227 14.45 6.04 32.86
N GLY A 228 14.87 4.79 32.77
CA GLY A 228 14.56 3.75 33.75
C GLY A 228 13.12 3.25 33.69
N TRP A 229 12.41 3.51 32.57
CA TRP A 229 11.08 2.96 32.36
C TRP A 229 11.18 1.46 32.07
N THR A 230 10.23 0.67 32.54
CA THR A 230 10.13 -0.78 32.28
C THR A 230 8.71 -1.14 31.91
N PRO A 231 8.47 -2.06 30.97
CA PRO A 231 7.13 -2.41 30.55
C PRO A 231 6.39 -3.30 31.55
N SER A 232 5.07 -3.11 31.62
CA SER A 232 4.17 -4.08 32.24
C SER A 232 3.83 -5.21 31.26
N ARG A 233 3.62 -4.87 30.01
CA ARG A 233 3.30 -5.78 28.90
C ARG A 233 4.56 -6.05 28.06
N THR A 234 4.80 -7.31 27.70
CA THR A 234 5.94 -7.70 26.86
C THR A 234 5.89 -7.03 25.48
N ILE A 235 7.02 -6.47 25.07
CA ILE A 235 7.25 -5.84 23.76
C ILE A 235 8.12 -6.77 22.93
N VAL A 236 7.68 -7.09 21.72
CA VAL A 236 8.46 -7.88 20.77
C VAL A 236 8.75 -7.03 19.54
N LEU A 237 10.02 -7.00 19.10
CA LEU A 237 10.41 -6.39 17.84
C LEU A 237 10.67 -7.51 16.84
N ALA A 238 10.18 -7.36 15.62
CA ALA A 238 10.40 -8.28 14.51
C ALA A 238 10.92 -7.50 13.31
N PHE A 239 12.23 -7.60 13.03
CA PHE A 239 12.85 -6.89 11.92
C PHE A 239 13.30 -7.87 10.84
N GLY A 240 12.55 -7.91 9.72
CA GLY A 240 12.86 -8.63 8.50
C GLY A 240 14.12 -8.09 7.83
N PHE A 241 14.64 -8.81 6.84
CA PHE A 241 15.86 -8.39 6.12
C PHE A 241 15.76 -8.56 4.60
N ASP A 242 14.60 -8.90 4.09
CA ASP A 242 14.30 -9.13 2.67
C ASP A 242 12.84 -8.78 2.32
N GLU A 243 12.26 -7.78 2.99
CA GLU A 243 10.89 -7.32 2.73
C GLU A 243 10.72 -6.95 1.26
N GLU A 244 11.66 -6.16 0.72
CA GLU A 244 11.72 -5.67 -0.66
C GLU A 244 11.90 -6.80 -1.69
N ALA A 245 12.35 -7.97 -1.23
CA ALA A 245 12.43 -9.23 -1.98
C ALA A 245 11.36 -10.25 -1.54
N SER A 246 10.23 -9.78 -1.04
CA SER A 246 9.07 -10.57 -0.62
C SER A 246 9.17 -11.28 0.74
N GLY A 247 10.14 -10.97 1.60
CA GLY A 247 10.23 -11.47 2.99
C GLY A 247 10.38 -13.00 3.13
N ILE A 248 10.86 -13.68 2.10
CA ILE A 248 10.88 -15.16 2.02
C ILE A 248 11.81 -15.75 3.07
N TYR A 249 12.92 -15.10 3.33
CA TYR A 249 13.95 -15.59 4.26
C TYR A 249 13.88 -14.89 5.62
N GLY A 250 13.48 -13.62 5.67
CA GLY A 250 13.40 -12.81 6.89
C GLY A 250 12.07 -12.96 7.62
N ALA A 251 11.05 -12.29 7.13
CA ALA A 251 9.76 -12.25 7.81
C ALA A 251 9.05 -13.61 7.87
N SER A 252 9.21 -14.45 6.84
CA SER A 252 8.70 -15.82 6.85
C SER A 252 9.30 -16.65 8.00
N ALA A 253 10.60 -16.57 8.19
CA ALA A 253 11.28 -17.26 9.28
C ALA A 253 10.95 -16.64 10.65
N LEU A 254 10.83 -15.31 10.74
CA LEU A 254 10.41 -14.60 11.96
C LEU A 254 8.98 -14.99 12.36
N GLY A 255 8.03 -14.99 11.41
CA GLY A 255 6.65 -15.39 11.68
C GLY A 255 6.54 -16.81 12.24
N LYS A 256 7.32 -17.73 11.66
CA LYS A 256 7.41 -19.12 12.16
C LYS A 256 8.02 -19.18 13.56
N ALA A 257 9.12 -18.50 13.81
CA ALA A 257 9.79 -18.49 15.11
C ALA A 257 8.88 -17.86 16.19
N LEU A 258 8.14 -16.80 15.86
CA LEU A 258 7.17 -16.17 16.74
C LEU A 258 5.98 -17.11 17.05
N GLU A 259 5.43 -17.81 16.04
CA GLU A 259 4.37 -18.79 16.27
C GLU A 259 4.85 -19.98 17.11
N GLU A 260 6.08 -20.45 16.89
CA GLU A 260 6.69 -21.53 17.70
C GLU A 260 6.95 -21.08 19.15
N THR A 261 7.30 -19.82 19.38
CA THR A 261 7.65 -19.30 20.71
C THR A 261 6.41 -18.93 21.53
N TYR A 262 5.43 -18.26 20.93
CA TYR A 262 4.30 -17.67 21.64
C TYR A 262 2.97 -18.39 21.35
N GLY A 263 2.87 -19.10 20.23
CA GLY A 263 1.64 -19.74 19.77
C GLY A 263 0.78 -18.89 18.85
N ARG A 264 -0.31 -19.48 18.36
CA ARG A 264 -1.29 -18.80 17.50
C ARG A 264 -2.15 -17.85 18.33
N ASP A 265 -2.56 -16.73 17.71
CA ASP A 265 -3.40 -15.69 18.33
C ASP A 265 -2.86 -15.18 19.69
N ALA A 266 -1.54 -15.28 19.88
CA ALA A 266 -0.89 -14.93 21.14
C ALA A 266 -0.66 -13.43 21.32
N PHE A 267 -0.67 -12.65 20.25
CA PHE A 267 -0.35 -11.23 20.29
C PHE A 267 -1.60 -10.35 20.32
N ALA A 268 -1.51 -9.25 21.09
CA ALA A 268 -2.55 -8.24 21.16
C ALA A 268 -2.75 -7.54 19.82
N PHE A 269 -1.66 -7.15 19.16
CA PHE A 269 -1.63 -6.56 17.82
C PHE A 269 -0.22 -6.59 17.23
N VAL A 270 -0.14 -6.31 15.92
CA VAL A 270 1.08 -5.99 15.17
C VAL A 270 0.95 -4.58 14.62
N VAL A 271 2.00 -3.77 14.73
CA VAL A 271 2.17 -2.52 13.96
C VAL A 271 3.40 -2.68 13.09
N ASP A 272 3.23 -2.47 11.80
CA ASP A 272 4.26 -2.54 10.77
C ASP A 272 4.22 -1.28 9.91
N GLU A 273 5.12 -1.14 8.97
CA GLU A 273 5.14 -0.05 8.00
C GLU A 273 3.80 0.13 7.27
N GLY A 274 3.56 1.32 6.71
CA GLY A 274 2.36 1.56 5.93
C GLY A 274 1.97 3.02 5.77
N GLY A 275 0.67 3.24 5.50
CA GLY A 275 0.12 4.56 5.25
C GLY A 275 0.18 5.48 6.46
N GLY A 276 0.31 6.79 6.20
CA GLY A 276 0.30 7.83 7.22
C GLY A 276 -1.01 8.61 7.28
N PHE A 277 -0.89 9.93 7.40
CA PHE A 277 -2.03 10.84 7.36
C PHE A 277 -1.85 11.93 6.29
N LYS A 278 -2.97 12.48 5.77
CA LYS A 278 -2.96 13.55 4.76
C LYS A 278 -4.24 14.36 4.77
N ASP A 279 -4.20 15.54 4.13
CA ASP A 279 -5.42 16.29 3.82
C ASP A 279 -6.22 15.60 2.70
N MET A 280 -7.49 15.32 2.99
CA MET A 280 -8.49 14.88 2.01
C MET A 280 -9.76 15.68 2.23
N TYR A 281 -10.14 16.43 1.23
CA TYR A 281 -11.34 17.27 1.30
C TYR A 281 -11.33 18.28 2.47
N GLY A 282 -10.18 18.91 2.74
CA GLY A 282 -10.05 19.92 3.80
C GLY A 282 -10.02 19.36 5.23
N THR A 283 -9.89 18.06 5.39
CA THR A 283 -9.81 17.37 6.67
C THR A 283 -8.60 16.44 6.66
N ILE A 284 -7.88 16.37 7.77
CA ILE A 284 -6.75 15.45 7.91
C ILE A 284 -7.28 14.04 8.21
N PHE A 285 -6.94 13.08 7.37
CA PHE A 285 -7.26 11.66 7.56
C PHE A 285 -5.99 10.85 7.77
N ALA A 286 -5.92 10.10 8.88
CA ALA A 286 -5.01 8.98 9.03
C ALA A 286 -5.68 7.71 8.51
N THR A 287 -4.92 6.90 7.76
CA THR A 287 -5.47 5.72 7.10
C THR A 287 -4.64 4.47 7.36
N PRO A 288 -4.60 3.97 8.62
CA PRO A 288 -3.93 2.71 8.92
C PRO A 288 -4.45 1.58 8.04
N GLY A 289 -3.55 0.81 7.43
CA GLY A 289 -3.89 -0.34 6.63
C GLY A 289 -4.41 -1.49 7.50
N VAL A 290 -5.63 -1.92 7.25
CA VAL A 290 -6.32 -3.01 7.98
C VAL A 290 -6.60 -4.22 7.11
N ALA A 291 -6.16 -4.18 5.86
CA ALA A 291 -6.19 -5.25 4.87
C ALA A 291 -5.13 -4.99 3.80
N GLU A 292 -4.79 -6.01 3.03
CA GLU A 292 -3.93 -5.95 1.85
C GLU A 292 -4.52 -6.81 0.76
N LYS A 293 -4.19 -6.50 -0.49
CA LYS A 293 -4.57 -7.33 -1.63
C LYS A 293 -3.75 -8.61 -1.65
N GLY A 294 -4.32 -9.68 -2.22
CA GLY A 294 -3.54 -10.84 -2.59
C GLY A 294 -2.75 -10.59 -3.88
N TYR A 295 -1.91 -11.54 -4.27
CA TYR A 295 -1.25 -11.49 -5.57
C TYR A 295 -1.04 -12.88 -6.17
N ILE A 296 -0.90 -12.92 -7.49
CA ILE A 296 -0.47 -14.07 -8.26
C ILE A 296 0.19 -13.60 -9.55
N ASP A 297 1.31 -14.24 -9.89
CA ASP A 297 2.00 -14.07 -11.17
C ASP A 297 1.74 -15.29 -12.04
N VAL A 298 0.89 -15.12 -13.05
CA VAL A 298 0.50 -16.21 -13.95
C VAL A 298 1.45 -16.23 -15.14
N LYS A 299 2.15 -17.35 -15.32
CA LYS A 299 2.95 -17.61 -16.51
C LYS A 299 2.07 -18.23 -17.60
N VAL A 300 2.06 -17.60 -18.75
CA VAL A 300 1.40 -18.05 -19.98
C VAL A 300 2.47 -18.59 -20.91
N ASP A 301 2.78 -19.88 -20.85
CA ASP A 301 3.70 -20.54 -21.75
C ASP A 301 2.97 -21.03 -23.01
N VAL A 302 3.56 -20.77 -24.18
CA VAL A 302 3.08 -21.28 -25.45
C VAL A 302 4.19 -22.08 -26.13
N THR A 303 3.87 -23.28 -26.57
CA THR A 303 4.77 -24.11 -27.37
C THR A 303 4.11 -24.51 -28.69
N SER A 304 4.88 -24.49 -29.78
CA SER A 304 4.43 -24.96 -31.08
C SER A 304 5.64 -25.43 -31.92
N PRO A 305 5.44 -26.15 -33.03
CA PRO A 305 6.55 -26.56 -33.87
C PRO A 305 7.35 -25.36 -34.38
N GLY A 306 8.67 -25.44 -34.22
CA GLY A 306 9.61 -24.51 -34.80
C GLY A 306 9.75 -24.70 -36.33
N GLY A 307 10.75 -24.06 -36.94
CA GLY A 307 11.03 -24.21 -38.36
C GLY A 307 11.85 -23.08 -38.94
N HIS A 308 12.00 -23.08 -40.25
CA HIS A 308 12.73 -22.03 -40.95
C HIS A 308 11.81 -20.83 -41.22
N SER A 309 12.23 -19.62 -40.85
CA SER A 309 11.41 -18.42 -40.95
C SER A 309 10.98 -18.01 -42.36
N SER A 310 11.65 -18.55 -43.42
CA SER A 310 11.23 -18.30 -44.80
C SER A 310 10.00 -19.09 -45.27
N VAL A 311 9.54 -20.06 -44.44
CA VAL A 311 8.32 -20.86 -44.68
C VAL A 311 7.44 -20.81 -43.44
N PRO A 312 6.91 -19.62 -43.07
CA PRO A 312 6.20 -19.45 -41.82
C PRO A 312 4.80 -20.08 -41.89
N PRO A 313 4.32 -20.69 -40.78
CA PRO A 313 2.92 -21.04 -40.61
C PRO A 313 2.06 -19.77 -40.46
N ALA A 314 0.72 -19.93 -40.42
CA ALA A 314 -0.21 -18.81 -40.22
C ALA A 314 0.07 -18.02 -38.93
N HIS A 315 0.51 -18.71 -37.89
CA HIS A 315 0.96 -18.12 -36.62
C HIS A 315 2.24 -18.81 -36.16
N THR A 316 3.20 -18.03 -35.68
CA THR A 316 4.36 -18.52 -34.96
C THR A 316 4.01 -18.67 -33.45
N THR A 317 4.87 -19.26 -32.67
CA THR A 317 4.68 -19.35 -31.19
C THR A 317 4.52 -17.97 -30.55
N ILE A 318 5.35 -16.98 -30.99
CA ILE A 318 5.20 -15.58 -30.57
C ILE A 318 3.86 -15.00 -31.05
N GLY A 319 3.40 -15.35 -32.26
CA GLY A 319 2.12 -14.88 -32.78
C GLY A 319 0.92 -15.43 -31.99
N TYR A 320 0.99 -16.67 -31.53
CA TYR A 320 -0.01 -17.24 -30.62
C TYR A 320 0.01 -16.51 -29.27
N LEU A 321 1.19 -16.33 -28.65
CA LEU A 321 1.35 -15.61 -27.39
C LEU A 321 0.83 -14.18 -27.47
N ALA A 322 1.18 -13.44 -28.54
CA ALA A 322 0.70 -12.07 -28.74
C ALA A 322 -0.85 -12.00 -28.82
N SER A 323 -1.48 -13.03 -29.45
CA SER A 323 -2.94 -13.10 -29.50
C SER A 323 -3.57 -13.36 -28.12
N LEU A 324 -2.92 -14.16 -27.27
CA LEU A 324 -3.35 -14.40 -25.89
C LEU A 324 -3.19 -13.15 -25.03
N ILE A 325 -2.06 -12.44 -25.13
CA ILE A 325 -1.83 -11.17 -24.44
C ILE A 325 -2.91 -10.15 -24.84
N ALA A 326 -3.20 -10.01 -26.14
CA ALA A 326 -4.24 -9.12 -26.61
C ALA A 326 -5.65 -9.51 -26.09
N GLU A 327 -5.90 -10.80 -25.81
CA GLU A 327 -7.16 -11.25 -25.24
C GLU A 327 -7.23 -10.92 -23.74
N TYR A 328 -6.12 -10.99 -23.00
CA TYR A 328 -6.04 -10.47 -21.63
C TYR A 328 -6.34 -8.97 -21.58
N GLU A 329 -5.65 -8.16 -22.38
CA GLU A 329 -5.83 -6.70 -22.45
C GLU A 329 -7.27 -6.28 -22.83
N LYS A 330 -7.94 -7.08 -23.65
CA LYS A 330 -9.32 -6.84 -24.06
C LYS A 330 -10.34 -7.18 -22.97
N ASN A 331 -9.97 -8.04 -22.04
CA ASN A 331 -10.84 -8.55 -20.98
C ASN A 331 -10.34 -8.17 -19.57
N PRO A 332 -10.20 -6.87 -19.24
CA PRO A 332 -9.75 -6.45 -17.92
C PRO A 332 -10.73 -6.90 -16.84
N TYR A 333 -10.24 -6.95 -15.60
CA TYR A 333 -11.12 -7.19 -14.45
C TYR A 333 -12.10 -6.04 -14.27
N PRO A 334 -13.36 -6.31 -13.87
CA PRO A 334 -14.30 -5.26 -13.53
C PRO A 334 -13.82 -4.54 -12.26
N VAL A 335 -13.98 -3.21 -12.26
CA VAL A 335 -13.75 -2.36 -11.09
C VAL A 335 -15.10 -1.92 -10.56
N GLU A 336 -15.57 -2.58 -9.52
CA GLU A 336 -16.87 -2.33 -8.92
C GLU A 336 -16.73 -2.23 -7.40
N LEU A 337 -17.09 -1.09 -6.83
CA LEU A 337 -17.04 -0.87 -5.39
C LEU A 337 -18.04 -1.77 -4.66
N ALA A 338 -17.57 -2.54 -3.71
CA ALA A 338 -18.40 -3.41 -2.89
C ALA A 338 -18.55 -2.84 -1.47
N ARG A 339 -19.74 -2.98 -0.88
CA ARG A 339 -19.96 -2.71 0.55
C ARG A 339 -19.16 -3.69 1.40
N ASN A 340 -18.88 -3.32 2.63
CA ASN A 340 -18.09 -4.12 3.58
C ASN A 340 -16.62 -4.35 3.14
N THR A 341 -16.11 -3.50 2.25
CA THR A 341 -14.69 -3.46 1.88
C THR A 341 -14.03 -2.24 2.50
N VAL A 342 -12.71 -2.31 2.71
CA VAL A 342 -11.95 -1.19 3.27
C VAL A 342 -12.06 0.07 2.41
N PRO A 343 -11.94 0.02 1.06
CA PRO A 343 -12.15 1.22 0.23
C PRO A 343 -13.53 1.85 0.39
N TYR A 344 -14.58 1.03 0.61
CA TYR A 344 -15.92 1.54 0.87
C TYR A 344 -16.02 2.25 2.22
N ASP A 345 -15.42 1.68 3.27
CA ASP A 345 -15.41 2.29 4.61
C ASP A 345 -14.63 3.60 4.63
N THR A 346 -13.51 3.66 3.89
CA THR A 346 -12.76 4.91 3.70
C THR A 346 -13.64 6.01 3.09
N LEU A 347 -14.43 5.66 2.05
CA LEU A 347 -15.37 6.62 1.43
C LEU A 347 -16.49 7.06 2.39
N LEU A 348 -16.98 6.16 3.24
CA LEU A 348 -17.94 6.53 4.28
C LEU A 348 -17.34 7.55 5.25
N CYS A 349 -16.08 7.39 5.65
CA CYS A 349 -15.36 8.35 6.48
C CYS A 349 -15.18 9.70 5.77
N TYR A 350 -14.80 9.72 4.49
CA TYR A 350 -14.72 10.95 3.71
C TYR A 350 -16.08 11.66 3.63
N ALA A 351 -17.18 10.91 3.42
CA ALA A 351 -18.52 11.49 3.40
C ALA A 351 -18.97 12.01 4.77
N ALA A 352 -18.56 11.37 5.86
CA ALA A 352 -18.92 11.78 7.21
C ALA A 352 -18.18 13.04 7.67
N HIS A 353 -16.88 13.14 7.39
CA HIS A 353 -15.98 14.10 8.02
C HIS A 353 -15.28 15.06 7.05
N GLY A 354 -15.28 14.80 5.73
CA GLY A 354 -14.66 15.70 4.74
C GLY A 354 -15.43 17.01 4.61
N ASP A 355 -14.75 18.13 4.88
CA ASP A 355 -15.37 19.47 4.89
C ASP A 355 -15.74 19.95 3.49
N THR A 356 -14.89 19.68 2.51
CA THR A 356 -15.02 20.18 1.12
C THR A 356 -15.39 19.09 0.10
N ILE A 357 -15.82 17.91 0.57
CA ILE A 357 -16.25 16.84 -0.33
C ILE A 357 -17.40 17.31 -1.23
N PRO A 358 -17.36 17.08 -2.57
CA PRO A 358 -18.43 17.48 -3.47
C PRO A 358 -19.79 16.92 -3.04
N SER A 359 -20.81 17.79 -2.95
CA SER A 359 -22.14 17.41 -2.44
C SER A 359 -22.77 16.25 -3.21
N SER A 360 -22.53 16.12 -4.53
CA SER A 360 -23.02 15.02 -5.35
C SER A 360 -22.37 13.69 -4.96
N LEU A 361 -21.07 13.69 -4.67
CA LEU A 361 -20.31 12.52 -4.23
C LEU A 361 -20.75 12.14 -2.79
N LYS A 362 -20.79 13.10 -1.87
CA LYS A 362 -21.27 12.88 -0.50
C LYS A 362 -22.66 12.24 -0.47
N HIS A 363 -23.58 12.79 -1.25
CA HIS A 363 -24.95 12.25 -1.35
C HIS A 363 -24.98 10.83 -1.94
N ALA A 364 -24.17 10.55 -2.98
CA ALA A 364 -24.08 9.22 -3.57
C ALA A 364 -23.55 8.20 -2.57
N ILE A 365 -22.47 8.54 -1.84
CA ILE A 365 -21.86 7.66 -0.82
C ILE A 365 -22.87 7.34 0.29
N ILE A 366 -23.51 8.36 0.88
CA ILE A 366 -24.48 8.14 1.97
C ILE A 366 -25.67 7.28 1.47
N LYS A 367 -26.18 7.57 0.28
CA LYS A 367 -27.30 6.82 -0.30
C LYS A 367 -26.89 5.38 -0.69
N SER A 368 -25.61 5.13 -0.99
CA SER A 368 -25.10 3.83 -1.37
C SER A 368 -25.21 2.78 -0.27
N ILE A 369 -25.36 3.20 1.00
CA ILE A 369 -25.57 2.29 2.14
C ILE A 369 -26.76 1.34 1.88
N HIS A 370 -27.81 1.85 1.22
CA HIS A 370 -29.05 1.11 0.99
C HIS A 370 -29.47 1.05 -0.50
N SER A 371 -28.62 1.50 -1.44
CA SER A 371 -28.97 1.60 -2.86
C SER A 371 -27.83 1.24 -3.77
N ASP A 372 -27.96 0.13 -4.51
CA ASP A 372 -26.98 -0.30 -5.52
C ASP A 372 -26.84 0.70 -6.68
N LYS A 373 -27.95 1.38 -7.03
CA LYS A 373 -27.87 2.46 -8.02
C LYS A 373 -26.99 3.61 -7.54
N ALA A 374 -27.04 3.93 -6.24
CA ALA A 374 -26.18 4.96 -5.68
C ALA A 374 -24.72 4.48 -5.54
N LEU A 375 -24.51 3.19 -5.24
CA LEU A 375 -23.18 2.58 -5.21
C LEU A 375 -22.51 2.69 -6.57
N ARG A 376 -23.18 2.25 -7.65
CA ARG A 376 -22.68 2.46 -9.02
C ARG A 376 -22.45 3.94 -9.38
N LYS A 377 -23.18 4.85 -8.77
CA LYS A 377 -22.95 6.29 -8.96
C LYS A 377 -21.66 6.76 -8.28
N VAL A 378 -21.24 6.13 -7.19
CA VAL A 378 -19.93 6.38 -6.57
C VAL A 378 -18.80 5.91 -7.49
N ASP A 379 -18.93 4.73 -8.14
CA ASP A 379 -17.99 4.27 -9.15
C ASP A 379 -17.77 5.32 -10.25
N GLU A 380 -18.87 5.83 -10.83
CA GLU A 380 -18.82 6.85 -11.89
C GLU A 380 -18.25 8.20 -11.43
N LEU A 381 -18.54 8.62 -10.20
CA LEU A 381 -18.16 9.94 -9.70
C LEU A 381 -16.74 9.98 -9.17
N PHE A 382 -16.23 8.86 -8.65
CA PHE A 382 -14.97 8.81 -7.95
C PHE A 382 -14.07 7.64 -8.39
N VAL A 383 -14.49 6.37 -8.19
CA VAL A 383 -13.62 5.21 -8.37
C VAL A 383 -12.99 5.15 -9.75
N HIS A 384 -13.78 5.28 -10.81
CA HIS A 384 -13.29 5.20 -12.20
C HIS A 384 -12.51 6.44 -12.67
N LYS A 385 -12.43 7.49 -11.85
CA LYS A 385 -11.69 8.72 -12.18
C LYS A 385 -10.32 8.79 -11.51
N ASP A 386 -10.11 7.96 -10.52
CA ASP A 386 -8.88 7.89 -9.75
C ASP A 386 -8.26 6.51 -9.98
N LEU A 387 -7.13 6.46 -10.68
CA LEU A 387 -6.45 5.21 -11.01
C LEU A 387 -6.00 4.46 -9.75
N TRP A 388 -5.50 5.18 -8.76
CA TRP A 388 -5.13 4.60 -7.48
C TRP A 388 -6.32 3.93 -6.80
N TYR A 389 -7.45 4.65 -6.73
CA TYR A 389 -8.66 4.12 -6.10
C TYR A 389 -9.28 2.96 -6.88
N SER A 390 -9.24 3.03 -8.22
CA SER A 390 -9.60 1.90 -9.08
C SER A 390 -8.76 0.66 -8.78
N SER A 391 -7.45 0.86 -8.58
CA SER A 391 -6.52 -0.22 -8.24
C SER A 391 -6.74 -0.78 -6.84
N LEU A 392 -7.23 0.00 -5.89
CA LEU A 392 -7.63 -0.49 -4.57
C LEU A 392 -8.91 -1.35 -4.65
N VAL A 393 -9.88 -0.94 -5.47
CA VAL A 393 -11.21 -1.56 -5.56
C VAL A 393 -11.21 -2.83 -6.40
N GLY A 394 -10.53 -2.84 -7.54
CA GLY A 394 -10.53 -3.96 -8.49
C GLY A 394 -9.35 -4.93 -8.31
N THR A 395 -9.46 -6.14 -8.86
CA THR A 395 -8.27 -6.96 -9.15
C THR A 395 -7.54 -6.31 -10.32
N THR A 396 -6.23 -6.07 -10.17
CA THR A 396 -5.41 -5.51 -11.26
C THR A 396 -4.89 -6.61 -12.18
N GLN A 397 -4.51 -6.23 -13.40
CA GLN A 397 -3.94 -7.11 -14.40
C GLN A 397 -2.88 -6.35 -15.17
N ALA A 398 -1.65 -6.85 -15.18
CA ALA A 398 -0.53 -6.26 -15.92
C ALA A 398 0.31 -7.36 -16.55
N VAL A 399 0.67 -7.19 -17.84
CA VAL A 399 1.62 -8.08 -18.52
C VAL A 399 2.99 -7.45 -18.40
N ASP A 400 3.82 -7.95 -17.48
CA ASP A 400 5.07 -7.30 -17.12
C ASP A 400 6.28 -7.87 -17.85
N ILE A 401 6.26 -9.17 -18.16
CA ILE A 401 7.39 -9.87 -18.80
C ILE A 401 6.89 -10.60 -20.05
N VAL A 402 7.67 -10.51 -21.13
CA VAL A 402 7.47 -11.32 -22.33
C VAL A 402 8.81 -11.77 -22.87
N ALA A 403 8.93 -13.04 -23.25
CA ALA A 403 10.14 -13.59 -23.86
C ALA A 403 9.82 -14.65 -24.91
N GLY A 404 10.69 -14.77 -25.90
CA GLY A 404 10.58 -15.78 -26.97
C GLY A 404 11.49 -15.48 -28.15
N GLY A 405 11.93 -16.54 -28.82
CA GLY A 405 12.83 -16.47 -29.98
C GLY A 405 14.30 -16.28 -29.59
N VAL A 406 15.17 -16.94 -30.38
CA VAL A 406 16.63 -16.91 -30.17
C VAL A 406 17.35 -16.34 -31.39
N LYS A 407 16.80 -16.54 -32.61
CA LYS A 407 17.46 -16.16 -33.85
C LYS A 407 16.44 -15.77 -34.91
N ALA A 408 16.72 -14.70 -35.68
CA ALA A 408 15.79 -14.12 -36.64
C ALA A 408 15.37 -15.08 -37.79
N ASN A 409 16.19 -16.07 -38.14
CA ASN A 409 15.87 -17.02 -39.20
C ASN A 409 15.35 -18.38 -38.69
N ALA A 410 15.00 -18.48 -37.42
CA ALA A 410 14.39 -19.67 -36.81
C ALA A 410 13.06 -19.30 -36.16
N LEU A 411 12.02 -20.09 -36.44
CA LEU A 411 10.74 -19.96 -35.76
C LEU A 411 10.89 -20.50 -34.31
N PRO A 412 10.48 -19.75 -33.28
CA PRO A 412 10.62 -20.23 -31.90
C PRO A 412 9.68 -21.40 -31.62
N GLU A 413 10.16 -22.38 -30.88
CA GLU A 413 9.36 -23.48 -30.33
C GLU A 413 8.63 -23.10 -29.03
N SER A 414 9.09 -22.07 -28.33
CA SER A 414 8.49 -21.60 -27.10
C SER A 414 8.52 -20.07 -27.00
N ALA A 415 7.51 -19.52 -26.33
CA ALA A 415 7.43 -18.13 -25.91
C ALA A 415 6.54 -18.04 -24.67
N TYR A 416 6.81 -17.09 -23.78
CA TYR A 416 5.99 -16.91 -22.57
C TYR A 416 5.77 -15.45 -22.24
N ALA A 417 4.71 -15.21 -21.47
CA ALA A 417 4.44 -13.95 -20.81
C ALA A 417 4.17 -14.21 -19.32
N ILE A 418 4.40 -13.20 -18.46
CA ILE A 418 3.97 -13.19 -17.08
C ILE A 418 2.92 -12.10 -16.92
N VAL A 419 1.78 -12.49 -16.35
CA VAL A 419 0.65 -11.62 -16.06
C VAL A 419 0.54 -11.48 -14.54
N ASN A 420 0.86 -10.30 -14.01
CA ASN A 420 0.74 -9.98 -12.60
C ASN A 420 -0.71 -9.59 -12.27
N HIS A 421 -1.24 -10.16 -11.20
CA HIS A 421 -2.52 -9.76 -10.61
C HIS A 421 -2.35 -9.37 -9.16
N ARG A 422 -2.89 -8.22 -8.76
CA ARG A 422 -3.13 -7.85 -7.38
C ARG A 422 -4.59 -8.10 -7.06
N ILE A 423 -4.85 -9.14 -6.26
CA ILE A 423 -6.18 -9.71 -6.05
C ILE A 423 -6.98 -8.86 -5.07
N ASN A 424 -8.21 -8.49 -5.44
CA ASN A 424 -9.13 -7.73 -4.58
C ASN A 424 -9.47 -8.53 -3.31
N THR A 425 -9.66 -7.83 -2.19
CA THR A 425 -9.97 -8.40 -0.87
C THR A 425 -11.32 -9.12 -0.76
N VAL A 426 -12.17 -9.07 -1.78
CA VAL A 426 -13.41 -9.85 -1.90
C VAL A 426 -13.33 -10.94 -2.96
N SER A 427 -12.14 -11.24 -3.45
CA SER A 427 -11.85 -12.32 -4.40
C SER A 427 -10.80 -13.28 -3.81
N SER A 428 -10.32 -14.22 -4.61
CA SER A 428 -9.36 -15.24 -4.18
C SER A 428 -8.40 -15.62 -5.31
N VAL A 429 -7.31 -16.29 -4.98
CA VAL A 429 -6.40 -16.92 -5.94
C VAL A 429 -7.17 -17.88 -6.87
N ASN A 430 -8.07 -18.68 -6.32
CA ASN A 430 -8.89 -19.62 -7.10
C ASN A 430 -9.78 -18.91 -8.13
N GLU A 431 -10.43 -17.82 -7.76
CA GLU A 431 -11.27 -17.04 -8.69
C GLU A 431 -10.43 -16.39 -9.78
N THR A 432 -9.24 -15.90 -9.44
CA THR A 432 -8.32 -15.28 -10.39
C THR A 432 -7.82 -16.30 -11.41
N THR A 433 -7.32 -17.45 -10.98
CA THR A 433 -6.85 -18.54 -11.87
C THR A 433 -7.96 -19.11 -12.75
N ALA A 434 -9.19 -19.23 -12.21
CA ALA A 434 -10.36 -19.65 -12.97
C ALA A 434 -10.72 -18.63 -14.07
N ARG A 435 -10.67 -17.34 -13.75
CA ARG A 435 -10.93 -16.29 -14.73
C ARG A 435 -9.87 -16.25 -15.83
N ASP A 436 -8.59 -16.35 -15.50
CA ASP A 436 -7.50 -16.39 -16.47
C ASP A 436 -7.68 -17.56 -17.43
N THR A 437 -7.96 -18.73 -16.89
CA THR A 437 -8.29 -19.92 -17.70
C THR A 437 -9.46 -19.64 -18.64
N GLN A 438 -10.55 -19.07 -18.12
CA GLN A 438 -11.76 -18.80 -18.91
C GLN A 438 -11.51 -17.75 -20.00
N THR A 439 -10.68 -16.75 -19.72
CA THR A 439 -10.35 -15.67 -20.67
C THR A 439 -9.77 -16.21 -21.97
N ILE A 440 -8.91 -17.23 -21.91
CA ILE A 440 -8.20 -17.72 -23.09
C ILE A 440 -8.83 -18.97 -23.75
N ILE A 441 -9.79 -19.66 -23.13
CA ILE A 441 -10.37 -20.93 -23.64
C ILE A 441 -10.90 -20.78 -25.06
N SER A 442 -11.69 -19.75 -25.33
CA SER A 442 -12.32 -19.56 -26.65
C SER A 442 -11.28 -19.32 -27.74
N LEU A 443 -10.28 -18.50 -27.45
CA LEU A 443 -9.19 -18.21 -28.37
C LEU A 443 -8.31 -19.44 -28.59
N ALA A 444 -7.94 -20.17 -27.55
CA ALA A 444 -7.17 -21.41 -27.66
C ALA A 444 -7.84 -22.43 -28.56
N ARG A 445 -9.16 -22.63 -28.43
CA ARG A 445 -9.95 -23.50 -29.30
C ARG A 445 -9.93 -23.03 -30.75
N SER A 446 -10.12 -21.73 -31.00
CA SER A 446 -10.13 -21.16 -32.35
C SER A 446 -8.79 -21.30 -33.07
N LEU A 447 -7.70 -21.33 -32.33
CA LEU A 447 -6.33 -21.48 -32.83
C LEU A 447 -5.87 -22.94 -32.89
N ASN A 448 -6.71 -23.92 -32.49
CA ASN A 448 -6.40 -25.34 -32.35
C ASN A 448 -5.22 -25.63 -31.39
N LEU A 449 -5.17 -24.93 -30.28
CA LEU A 449 -4.18 -25.13 -29.22
C LEU A 449 -4.78 -25.98 -28.10
N THR A 450 -4.01 -26.91 -27.58
CA THR A 450 -4.34 -27.57 -26.30
C THR A 450 -4.08 -26.62 -25.15
N LEU A 451 -4.74 -26.83 -24.01
CA LEU A 451 -4.61 -25.98 -22.83
C LEU A 451 -4.55 -26.83 -21.58
N ASN A 452 -3.46 -26.74 -20.86
CA ASN A 452 -3.37 -27.11 -19.45
C ASN A 452 -3.38 -25.81 -18.61
N ALA A 453 -4.12 -25.80 -17.52
CA ALA A 453 -4.16 -24.67 -16.63
C ALA A 453 -4.03 -25.14 -15.18
N PHE A 454 -2.96 -24.73 -14.53
CA PHE A 454 -2.65 -25.03 -13.13
C PHE A 454 -2.76 -26.55 -12.84
N GLY A 455 -2.13 -27.36 -13.73
CA GLY A 455 -2.08 -28.82 -13.63
C GLY A 455 -3.37 -29.55 -14.07
N LYS A 456 -4.35 -28.84 -14.66
CA LYS A 456 -5.61 -29.43 -15.16
C LYS A 456 -5.68 -29.35 -16.67
N ASP A 457 -5.98 -30.48 -17.33
CA ASP A 457 -6.25 -30.51 -18.76
C ASP A 457 -7.61 -29.90 -19.09
N ILE A 458 -7.61 -28.67 -19.61
CA ILE A 458 -8.81 -27.90 -19.96
C ILE A 458 -9.23 -28.18 -21.41
N ILE A 459 -8.26 -28.24 -22.33
CA ILE A 459 -8.46 -28.59 -23.73
C ILE A 459 -7.46 -29.68 -24.10
N PRO A 460 -7.80 -30.97 -23.87
CA PRO A 460 -6.92 -32.07 -24.23
C PRO A 460 -6.84 -32.27 -25.73
N ALA A 461 -5.77 -32.90 -26.22
CA ALA A 461 -5.56 -33.20 -27.65
C ALA A 461 -6.71 -34.02 -28.27
N SER A 462 -7.42 -34.82 -27.46
CA SER A 462 -8.59 -35.61 -27.87
C SER A 462 -9.74 -34.77 -28.42
N VAL A 463 -9.85 -33.49 -28.03
CA VAL A 463 -10.85 -32.55 -28.57
C VAL A 463 -10.68 -32.36 -30.08
N TYR A 464 -9.46 -32.50 -30.60
CA TYR A 464 -9.11 -32.36 -32.00
C TYR A 464 -9.00 -33.73 -32.73
N SER A 465 -9.24 -34.85 -32.05
CA SER A 465 -9.26 -36.19 -32.59
C SER A 465 -10.70 -36.57 -32.95
N THR A 466 -11.01 -36.84 -34.22
CA THR A 466 -12.34 -37.35 -34.61
C THR A 466 -12.47 -38.81 -34.22
N PRO A 467 -13.61 -39.26 -33.67
CA PRO A 467 -13.90 -40.71 -33.51
C PRO A 467 -13.91 -41.37 -34.89
N SER A 468 -13.30 -42.55 -35.01
CA SER A 468 -13.12 -43.31 -36.25
C SER A 468 -14.41 -43.82 -36.91
N SER A 469 -15.59 -43.39 -36.52
CA SER A 469 -16.88 -44.02 -36.94
C SER A 469 -17.72 -43.20 -37.95
N CYS A 470 -17.25 -42.05 -38.46
CA CYS A 470 -17.96 -41.28 -39.51
C CYS A 470 -17.04 -40.99 -40.65
N GLN A 471 -16.88 -41.95 -41.57
CA GLN A 471 -16.29 -41.72 -42.89
C GLN A 471 -17.37 -41.18 -43.84
N SER A 472 -17.43 -39.86 -44.02
CA SER A 472 -17.93 -39.26 -45.27
C SER A 472 -17.59 -37.77 -45.29
N SER A 473 -16.87 -37.37 -46.35
CA SER A 473 -16.48 -36.03 -46.79
C SER A 473 -15.12 -35.50 -46.32
N GLU A 474 -14.37 -34.98 -47.31
CA GLU A 474 -13.04 -34.36 -47.22
C GLU A 474 -13.02 -33.02 -46.44
N VAL A 475 -13.37 -33.05 -45.15
CA VAL A 475 -13.08 -31.92 -44.27
C VAL A 475 -11.76 -32.25 -43.56
N SER A 476 -10.70 -31.55 -43.90
CA SER A 476 -9.39 -31.68 -43.25
C SER A 476 -9.55 -31.55 -41.74
N LYS A 477 -9.14 -32.58 -41.01
CA LYS A 477 -9.22 -32.63 -39.54
C LYS A 477 -8.49 -31.43 -38.93
N PRO A 478 -9.07 -30.76 -37.93
CA PRO A 478 -8.32 -29.78 -37.19
C PRO A 478 -7.16 -30.48 -36.46
N THR A 479 -5.93 -30.14 -36.84
CA THR A 479 -4.72 -30.67 -36.22
C THR A 479 -4.32 -29.78 -35.06
N VAL A 480 -3.90 -30.36 -33.94
CA VAL A 480 -3.27 -29.61 -32.82
C VAL A 480 -2.09 -28.82 -33.37
N ARG A 481 -2.07 -27.52 -33.15
CA ARG A 481 -1.04 -26.60 -33.67
C ARG A 481 0.00 -26.21 -32.63
N GLY A 482 -0.28 -26.42 -31.34
CA GLY A 482 0.58 -26.10 -30.23
C GLY A 482 -0.11 -26.34 -28.88
N HIS A 483 0.54 -25.92 -27.85
CA HIS A 483 0.09 -26.10 -26.47
C HIS A 483 0.22 -24.79 -25.69
N ILE A 484 -0.72 -24.57 -24.77
CA ILE A 484 -0.69 -23.50 -23.77
C ILE A 484 -0.61 -24.13 -22.39
N GLU A 485 0.33 -23.67 -21.57
CA GLU A 485 0.41 -23.99 -20.16
C GLU A 485 0.21 -22.71 -19.35
N LEU A 486 -0.78 -22.68 -18.43
CA LEU A 486 -0.88 -21.67 -17.39
C LEU A 486 -0.34 -22.25 -16.09
N SER A 487 0.60 -21.54 -15.48
CA SER A 487 1.24 -21.96 -14.23
C SER A 487 1.60 -20.76 -13.36
N LEU A 488 2.06 -20.99 -12.13
CA LEU A 488 2.65 -19.94 -11.29
C LEU A 488 4.04 -19.60 -11.84
N ALA A 489 4.30 -18.32 -12.06
CA ALA A 489 5.59 -17.87 -12.59
C ALA A 489 6.76 -18.13 -11.62
N PHE A 490 6.53 -17.93 -10.33
CA PHE A 490 7.56 -17.97 -9.28
C PHE A 490 7.24 -18.98 -8.17
N ASN A 491 6.31 -19.91 -8.40
CA ASN A 491 5.86 -20.93 -7.47
C ASN A 491 5.27 -20.42 -6.16
N HIS A 492 4.79 -19.19 -6.13
CA HIS A 492 4.12 -18.61 -4.98
C HIS A 492 2.95 -17.73 -5.41
N GLU A 493 1.93 -17.74 -4.59
CA GLU A 493 0.76 -16.89 -4.64
C GLU A 493 0.40 -16.45 -3.22
N LEU A 494 -0.43 -15.43 -3.09
CA LEU A 494 -0.90 -14.93 -1.81
C LEU A 494 -2.40 -14.62 -1.88
N GLU A 495 -3.18 -15.21 -0.97
CA GLU A 495 -4.57 -14.79 -0.76
C GLU A 495 -4.62 -13.36 -0.21
N PRO A 496 -5.72 -12.61 -0.42
CA PRO A 496 -5.92 -11.34 0.25
C PRO A 496 -5.82 -11.46 1.78
N ALA A 497 -5.19 -10.48 2.42
CA ALA A 497 -5.00 -10.48 3.86
C ALA A 497 -6.32 -10.52 4.62
N PRO A 498 -6.42 -11.28 5.72
CA PRO A 498 -7.55 -11.17 6.65
C PRO A 498 -7.72 -9.72 7.10
N ARG A 499 -8.96 -9.25 7.09
CA ARG A 499 -9.26 -7.88 7.52
C ARG A 499 -9.23 -7.76 9.04
N THR A 500 -8.47 -6.82 9.56
CA THR A 500 -8.50 -6.41 10.96
C THR A 500 -9.87 -5.81 11.32
N PRO A 501 -10.52 -6.22 12.43
CA PRO A 501 -11.76 -5.64 12.89
C PRO A 501 -11.62 -4.15 13.24
N THR A 502 -12.49 -3.31 12.66
CA THR A 502 -12.50 -1.85 12.86
C THR A 502 -13.81 -1.34 13.48
N SER A 503 -14.72 -2.25 13.80
CA SER A 503 -16.00 -1.94 14.45
C SER A 503 -16.60 -3.21 15.04
N GLY A 504 -17.45 -3.08 16.05
CA GLY A 504 -18.13 -4.19 16.69
C GLY A 504 -17.22 -5.01 17.61
N GLU A 505 -17.53 -6.29 17.74
CA GLU A 505 -16.76 -7.21 18.59
C GLU A 505 -15.31 -7.33 18.07
N GLY A 506 -14.34 -7.21 18.96
CA GLY A 506 -12.92 -7.26 18.66
C GLY A 506 -12.34 -5.97 18.05
N SER A 507 -13.05 -4.84 18.04
CA SER A 507 -12.49 -3.56 17.56
C SER A 507 -11.61 -2.82 18.60
N GLY A 508 -11.46 -3.33 19.81
CA GLY A 508 -10.67 -2.67 20.87
C GLY A 508 -9.27 -2.24 20.41
N PRO A 509 -8.46 -3.10 19.75
CA PRO A 509 -7.14 -2.70 19.25
C PRO A 509 -7.20 -1.62 18.16
N TRP A 510 -8.25 -1.54 17.36
CA TRP A 510 -8.46 -0.46 16.40
C TRP A 510 -8.79 0.86 17.12
N ASP A 511 -9.66 0.83 18.11
CA ASP A 511 -10.03 2.00 18.89
C ASP A 511 -8.83 2.54 19.67
N PHE A 512 -8.01 1.64 20.25
CA PHE A 512 -6.74 1.94 20.87
C PHE A 512 -5.76 2.66 19.92
N LEU A 513 -5.52 2.08 18.74
CA LEU A 513 -4.64 2.70 17.74
C LEU A 513 -5.17 4.05 17.29
N SER A 514 -6.47 4.14 17.03
CA SER A 514 -7.12 5.38 16.58
C SER A 514 -6.99 6.51 17.60
N GLY A 515 -7.19 6.22 18.89
CA GLY A 515 -6.99 7.18 19.97
C GLY A 515 -5.52 7.60 20.12
N THR A 516 -4.60 6.66 19.98
CA THR A 516 -3.14 6.90 20.00
C THR A 516 -2.69 7.82 18.86
N ILE A 517 -3.18 7.58 17.65
CA ILE A 517 -2.91 8.44 16.47
C ILE A 517 -3.37 9.87 16.74
N LYS A 518 -4.57 10.05 17.26
CA LYS A 518 -5.11 11.38 17.60
C LYS A 518 -4.29 12.09 18.67
N ALA A 519 -3.91 11.39 19.72
CA ALA A 519 -3.08 11.94 20.78
C ALA A 519 -1.70 12.38 20.26
N THR A 520 -1.07 11.54 19.41
CA THR A 520 0.22 11.86 18.80
C THR A 520 0.14 13.10 17.89
N TYR A 521 -0.86 13.14 17.01
CA TYR A 521 -1.08 14.26 16.08
C TYR A 521 -1.29 15.58 16.84
N ASN A 522 -2.11 15.56 17.88
CA ASN A 522 -2.37 16.72 18.74
C ASN A 522 -1.11 17.18 19.47
N ALA A 523 -0.40 16.24 20.10
CA ALA A 523 0.81 16.55 20.88
C ALA A 523 1.92 17.18 20.04
N GLN A 524 2.09 16.72 18.81
CA GLN A 524 3.09 17.29 17.87
C GLN A 524 2.79 18.76 17.53
N ARG A 525 1.50 19.13 17.53
CA ARG A 525 1.01 20.44 17.08
C ARG A 525 0.52 21.33 18.22
N GLY A 526 0.60 20.87 19.47
CA GLY A 526 0.08 21.61 20.63
C GLY A 526 -1.43 21.84 20.56
N LEU A 527 -2.18 20.88 20.03
CA LEU A 527 -3.63 20.95 19.87
C LEU A 527 -4.34 20.21 21.01
N GLU A 528 -5.56 20.67 21.32
CA GLU A 528 -6.46 20.03 22.28
C GLU A 528 -7.76 19.61 21.62
N GLY A 529 -8.38 18.53 22.10
CA GLY A 529 -9.67 18.00 21.61
C GLY A 529 -9.51 16.83 20.63
N ASN A 530 -10.62 16.45 19.95
CA ASN A 530 -10.71 15.15 19.27
C ASN A 530 -10.91 15.23 17.75
N ASN A 531 -10.99 16.45 17.17
CA ASN A 531 -11.49 16.64 15.80
C ASN A 531 -10.42 17.12 14.80
N HIS A 532 -9.15 17.14 15.18
CA HIS A 532 -8.06 17.65 14.33
C HIS A 532 -7.58 16.65 13.30
N ILE A 533 -7.82 15.37 13.56
CA ILE A 533 -7.51 14.26 12.65
C ILE A 533 -8.62 13.21 12.74
N VAL A 534 -9.02 12.67 11.63
CA VAL A 534 -9.99 11.58 11.50
C VAL A 534 -9.20 10.29 11.21
N VAL A 535 -9.46 9.24 11.97
CA VAL A 535 -8.89 7.93 11.67
C VAL A 535 -9.90 7.09 10.88
N SER A 536 -9.48 6.64 9.73
CA SER A 536 -10.27 5.86 8.79
C SER A 536 -9.56 4.56 8.46
N PRO A 537 -10.27 3.43 8.33
CA PRO A 537 -9.65 2.23 7.77
C PRO A 537 -9.02 2.54 6.42
N GLY A 538 -7.82 2.03 6.19
CA GLY A 538 -7.09 2.14 4.94
C GLY A 538 -6.58 0.79 4.45
N MET A 539 -6.07 0.72 3.23
CA MET A 539 -5.34 -0.42 2.70
C MET A 539 -4.38 0.02 1.59
N SER A 540 -3.39 -0.81 1.35
CA SER A 540 -2.42 -0.68 0.26
C SER A 540 -2.79 -1.56 -0.93
N THR A 541 -2.23 -1.28 -2.09
CA THR A 541 -2.26 -2.17 -3.26
C THR A 541 -1.14 -3.21 -3.23
N GLY A 542 -0.09 -2.96 -2.42
CA GLY A 542 1.03 -3.86 -2.17
C GLY A 542 0.81 -4.74 -0.94
N ASN A 543 1.86 -5.48 -0.59
CA ASN A 543 1.93 -6.34 0.58
C ASN A 543 3.16 -5.93 1.41
N THR A 544 3.17 -6.30 2.68
CA THR A 544 4.25 -6.10 3.64
C THR A 544 4.65 -7.44 4.25
N ASP A 545 5.65 -7.43 5.12
CA ASP A 545 6.07 -8.60 5.92
C ASP A 545 4.93 -9.18 6.78
N THR A 546 3.87 -8.40 7.04
CA THR A 546 2.69 -8.84 7.81
C THR A 546 1.97 -10.04 7.22
N LYS A 547 2.17 -10.37 5.93
CA LYS A 547 1.62 -11.59 5.31
C LYS A 547 2.06 -12.87 6.02
N TYR A 548 3.17 -12.84 6.73
CA TYR A 548 3.70 -13.97 7.51
C TYR A 548 3.26 -13.96 8.98
N TYR A 549 2.49 -12.93 9.41
CA TYR A 549 2.09 -12.75 10.82
C TYR A 549 0.59 -13.01 11.06
N TRP A 550 -0.18 -13.44 10.04
CA TRP A 550 -1.63 -13.64 10.15
C TRP A 550 -2.04 -14.69 11.20
N ASN A 551 -1.16 -15.64 11.50
CA ASN A 551 -1.39 -16.64 12.54
C ASN A 551 -1.17 -16.11 13.96
N LEU A 552 -0.47 -14.99 14.12
CA LEU A 552 -0.06 -14.46 15.42
C LEU A 552 -1.15 -13.62 16.08
N THR A 553 -1.95 -12.94 15.25
CA THR A 553 -3.09 -12.13 15.68
C THR A 553 -3.94 -11.73 14.49
N ARG A 554 -5.22 -11.46 14.73
CA ARG A 554 -6.11 -10.84 13.74
C ARG A 554 -6.05 -9.30 13.70
N HIS A 555 -5.24 -8.69 14.58
CA HIS A 555 -5.12 -7.23 14.74
C HIS A 555 -3.79 -6.75 14.17
N ILE A 556 -3.74 -6.61 12.85
CA ILE A 556 -2.55 -6.18 12.11
C ILE A 556 -2.80 -4.80 11.52
N PHE A 557 -1.91 -3.87 11.84
CA PHE A 557 -1.98 -2.47 11.42
C PHE A 557 -0.72 -2.10 10.66
N ARG A 558 -0.87 -1.54 9.45
CA ARG A 558 0.22 -1.02 8.63
C ARG A 558 0.13 0.50 8.68
N TYR A 559 1.00 1.11 9.49
CA TYR A 559 0.89 2.53 9.76
C TYR A 559 2.21 3.18 10.19
N ASN A 560 2.62 4.17 9.43
CA ASN A 560 3.69 5.10 9.78
C ASN A 560 3.10 6.48 10.07
N HIS A 561 3.28 7.01 11.29
CA HIS A 561 2.71 8.30 11.69
C HIS A 561 3.50 9.47 11.08
N LYS A 562 3.35 9.67 9.79
CA LYS A 562 3.97 10.77 9.03
C LYS A 562 2.97 11.37 8.06
N ASN A 563 3.17 12.65 7.69
CA ASN A 563 2.39 13.25 6.62
C ASN A 563 2.78 12.60 5.29
N GLY A 564 1.84 11.90 4.69
CA GLY A 564 2.02 11.14 3.46
C GLY A 564 1.10 11.62 2.37
N ALA A 565 1.61 11.82 1.17
CA ALA A 565 0.78 11.94 -0.02
C ALA A 565 0.50 10.55 -0.57
N TYR A 566 -0.78 10.23 -0.77
CA TYR A 566 -1.17 9.02 -1.51
C TYR A 566 -1.06 9.23 -3.01
N GLY A 567 -0.80 8.14 -3.72
CA GLY A 567 -1.03 8.13 -5.17
C GLY A 567 0.07 8.76 -6.00
N GLY A 568 1.33 8.50 -5.64
CA GLY A 568 2.46 8.84 -6.50
C GLY A 568 2.97 10.26 -6.33
N ASP A 569 2.71 10.88 -5.18
CA ASP A 569 3.48 12.04 -4.81
C ASP A 569 4.90 11.57 -4.45
N VAL A 570 5.80 11.72 -5.40
CA VAL A 570 7.21 11.35 -5.33
C VAL A 570 8.01 12.21 -4.35
N ALA A 571 7.33 12.98 -3.48
CA ALA A 571 7.99 13.91 -2.57
C ALA A 571 8.98 13.22 -1.62
N THR A 572 8.73 11.94 -1.26
CA THR A 572 9.66 11.16 -0.43
C THR A 572 10.62 10.27 -1.22
N GLY A 573 10.42 10.11 -2.54
CA GLY A 573 11.29 9.31 -3.39
C GLY A 573 11.33 7.82 -3.10
N ILE A 574 10.33 7.25 -2.42
CA ILE A 574 10.23 5.80 -2.15
C ILE A 574 10.34 5.03 -3.48
N HIS A 575 11.19 4.01 -3.53
CA HIS A 575 11.51 3.17 -4.69
C HIS A 575 12.02 3.92 -5.93
N THR A 576 12.43 5.21 -5.78
CA THR A 576 13.01 6.00 -6.86
C THR A 576 14.19 6.84 -6.37
N VAL A 577 14.69 7.75 -7.20
CA VAL A 577 15.78 8.67 -6.83
C VAL A 577 15.31 9.70 -5.80
N ASN A 578 16.24 10.23 -5.03
CA ASN A 578 16.00 11.27 -4.04
C ASN A 578 15.09 10.87 -2.88
N GLU A 579 15.13 9.60 -2.48
CA GLU A 579 14.44 9.18 -1.26
C GLU A 579 14.93 9.98 -0.06
N ASN A 580 13.98 10.40 0.78
CA ASN A 580 14.23 11.30 1.88
C ASN A 580 13.13 11.24 2.93
N ILE A 581 13.43 11.77 4.13
CA ILE A 581 12.44 12.01 5.18
C ILE A 581 12.67 13.39 5.81
N PRO A 582 11.65 14.28 5.85
CA PRO A 582 11.72 15.50 6.64
C PRO A 582 11.97 15.19 8.12
N LEU A 583 12.84 15.96 8.78
CA LEU A 583 13.16 15.73 10.19
C LEU A 583 11.91 15.74 11.08
N ASP A 584 10.99 16.67 10.84
CA ASP A 584 9.76 16.77 11.63
C ASP A 584 8.88 15.51 11.49
N HIS A 585 8.86 14.87 10.31
CA HIS A 585 8.16 13.60 10.11
C HIS A 585 8.84 12.46 10.87
N TYR A 586 10.17 12.41 10.86
CA TYR A 586 10.91 11.39 11.61
C TYR A 586 10.72 11.55 13.13
N LEU A 587 10.75 12.77 13.64
CA LEU A 587 10.47 13.04 15.05
C LEU A 587 9.01 12.70 15.42
N GLU A 588 8.08 12.87 14.50
CA GLU A 588 6.68 12.51 14.71
C GLU A 588 6.47 10.99 14.75
N ILE A 589 7.24 10.20 13.96
CA ILE A 589 7.30 8.74 14.09
C ILE A 589 7.78 8.31 15.47
N ILE A 590 8.86 8.91 15.98
CA ILE A 590 9.38 8.63 17.33
C ILE A 590 8.33 8.97 18.40
N ARG A 591 7.64 10.10 18.27
CA ARG A 591 6.53 10.48 19.17
C ARG A 591 5.39 9.46 19.11
N PHE A 592 5.06 8.95 17.93
CA PHE A 592 4.02 7.95 17.76
C PHE A 592 4.39 6.66 18.50
N PHE A 593 5.57 6.11 18.28
CA PHE A 593 5.99 4.90 18.99
C PHE A 593 6.08 5.12 20.50
N SER A 594 6.51 6.30 20.95
CA SER A 594 6.50 6.65 22.39
C SER A 594 5.08 6.62 22.96
N THR A 595 4.13 7.24 22.27
CA THR A 595 2.72 7.28 22.71
C THR A 595 2.09 5.88 22.65
N LEU A 596 2.37 5.12 21.58
CA LEU A 596 1.85 3.76 21.38
C LEU A 596 2.31 2.81 22.48
N ILE A 597 3.61 2.80 22.78
CA ILE A 597 4.21 1.93 23.80
C ILE A 597 3.65 2.24 25.18
N LEU A 598 3.59 3.52 25.54
CA LEU A 598 3.11 3.93 26.87
C LEU A 598 1.60 3.70 27.03
N ASN A 599 0.80 3.90 25.97
CA ASN A 599 -0.62 3.55 25.98
C ASN A 599 -0.84 2.03 26.04
N ALA A 600 -0.05 1.24 25.30
CA ALA A 600 -0.17 -0.23 25.30
C ALA A 600 0.19 -0.84 26.65
N ASP A 601 1.10 -0.23 27.40
CA ASP A 601 1.53 -0.66 28.72
C ASP A 601 0.39 -0.65 29.77
N GLU A 602 -0.58 0.23 29.60
CA GLU A 602 -1.69 0.42 30.55
C GLU A 602 -3.08 0.09 29.98
N SER A 603 -3.16 -0.36 28.73
CA SER A 603 -4.44 -0.61 28.06
C SER A 603 -4.98 -1.99 28.40
N ASP A 604 -6.28 -2.07 28.66
CA ASP A 604 -7.09 -3.29 28.79
C ASP A 604 -7.89 -3.62 27.51
N ALA A 605 -7.74 -2.81 26.46
CA ALA A 605 -8.48 -2.94 25.19
C ALA A 605 -8.24 -4.28 24.46
N PHE A 606 -7.25 -5.05 24.87
CA PHE A 606 -6.80 -6.29 24.26
C PHE A 606 -7.26 -7.55 24.98
N GLU A 607 -7.79 -7.41 26.21
CA GLU A 607 -8.10 -8.53 27.09
C GLU A 607 -9.54 -9.06 26.95
N SER A 608 -10.43 -8.29 26.33
CA SER A 608 -11.84 -8.61 26.19
C SER A 608 -12.15 -9.36 24.91
N SER A 609 -11.76 -10.62 24.78
CA SER A 609 -12.28 -11.55 23.76
C SER A 609 -12.00 -13.00 24.19
N GLY A 610 -12.61 -13.40 25.33
CA GLY A 610 -12.74 -14.81 25.70
C GLY A 610 -14.00 -15.40 25.14
#